data_7b55ad6847e3b19d85eadb3f712d7eec
#
_entry.id   7b55ad6847e3b19d85eadb3f712d7eec
#
_cell.length_a   1.000
_cell.length_b   1.000
_cell.length_c   1.000
_cell.angle_alpha   90.00
_cell.angle_beta   90.00
_cell.angle_gamma   90.00
#
_symmetry.space_group_name_H-M   'P 1'
#
loop_
_entity.id
_entity.type
_entity.pdbx_description
1 polymer ?
#
loop_
_entity_poly.entity_id
_entity_poly.type
_entity_poly.pdbx_seq_one_letter_code
_entity_poly.pdbx_strand_id
1 'polypeptide(L)'
;MKQFNYCLDTHPLIWYFTGQDTLSSKAKEIIDNIFAGKIRCYIASIVLLEAFHLSLKKKNFIFPIFFKKIRLVNILIVPLDKIVLQKCFEISPNLDIHDRIIAATAIVNNSVLITKDEILKKYNKVETIW
;
A
#
# COMPACT_ATOMS: atom_id res chain seq x y z
N MET A 1 7.47 -7.94 -22.29
CA MET A 1 7.36 -8.31 -20.86
C MET A 1 6.38 -7.41 -20.15
N LYS A 2 5.45 -8.02 -19.45
CA LYS A 2 4.43 -7.27 -18.71
C LYS A 2 5.06 -6.69 -17.44
N GLN A 3 5.13 -5.37 -17.35
CA GLN A 3 5.55 -4.72 -16.11
C GLN A 3 4.34 -4.59 -15.19
N PHE A 4 4.47 -5.11 -13.97
CA PHE A 4 3.44 -4.95 -12.95
C PHE A 4 3.70 -3.68 -12.16
N ASN A 5 2.62 -2.91 -11.95
CA ASN A 5 2.62 -1.84 -10.95
C ASN A 5 2.08 -2.43 -9.65
N TYR A 6 2.61 -1.96 -8.54
CA TYR A 6 2.16 -2.41 -7.22
C TYR A 6 1.60 -1.26 -6.42
N CYS A 7 0.68 -1.60 -5.52
CA CYS A 7 0.14 -0.70 -4.52
C CYS A 7 0.37 -1.32 -3.16
N LEU A 8 0.75 -0.55 -2.16
CA LEU A 8 1.07 -1.06 -0.84
C LEU A 8 -0.06 -0.77 0.16
N ASP A 9 -0.50 -1.80 0.85
CA ASP A 9 -1.32 -1.68 2.04
C ASP A 9 -0.45 -1.17 3.22
N THR A 10 -1.08 -0.68 4.26
CA THR A 10 -0.40 -0.03 5.39
C THR A 10 0.53 -0.99 6.14
N HIS A 11 0.02 -2.16 6.55
CA HIS A 11 0.78 -3.07 7.41
C HIS A 11 2.02 -3.66 6.72
N PRO A 12 1.97 -4.14 5.48
CA PRO A 12 3.18 -4.60 4.79
C PRO A 12 4.27 -3.54 4.74
N LEU A 13 3.89 -2.29 4.50
CA LEU A 13 4.85 -1.19 4.45
C LEU A 13 5.53 -0.97 5.80
N ILE A 14 4.74 -0.97 6.89
CA ILE A 14 5.28 -0.80 8.24
C ILE A 14 6.12 -2.00 8.66
N TRP A 15 5.67 -3.22 8.36
CA TRP A 15 6.44 -4.42 8.67
C TRP A 15 7.79 -4.44 7.96
N TYR A 16 7.83 -3.92 6.75
CA TYR A 16 9.08 -3.80 6.00
C TYR A 16 10.08 -2.90 6.74
N PHE A 17 9.64 -1.73 7.22
CA PHE A 17 10.50 -0.77 7.90
C PHE A 17 10.83 -1.16 9.34
N THR A 18 10.03 -1.99 9.97
CA THR A 18 10.26 -2.45 11.34
C THR A 18 10.87 -3.85 11.43
N GLY A 19 11.13 -4.49 10.28
CA GLY A 19 11.77 -5.80 10.23
C GLY A 19 10.92 -6.93 10.79
N GLN A 20 9.59 -6.86 10.65
CA GLN A 20 8.68 -7.86 11.19
C GLN A 20 8.64 -9.13 10.33
N ASP A 21 8.73 -10.29 10.99
CA ASP A 21 8.67 -11.60 10.32
C ASP A 21 7.30 -11.90 9.73
N THR A 22 6.28 -11.13 10.09
CA THR A 22 4.94 -11.25 9.53
C THR A 22 4.92 -10.98 8.02
N LEU A 23 5.86 -10.16 7.55
CA LEU A 23 6.02 -9.88 6.13
C LEU A 23 6.51 -11.13 5.40
N SER A 24 5.76 -11.57 4.38
CA SER A 24 6.16 -12.75 3.60
C SER A 24 7.45 -12.50 2.82
N SER A 25 8.17 -13.59 2.50
CA SER A 25 9.38 -13.50 1.69
C SER A 25 9.11 -12.87 0.33
N LYS A 26 7.99 -13.21 -0.28
CA LYS A 26 7.58 -12.70 -1.58
C LYS A 26 7.28 -11.20 -1.52
N ALA A 27 6.51 -10.77 -0.53
CA ALA A 27 6.22 -9.35 -0.35
C ALA A 27 7.49 -8.56 -0.08
N LYS A 28 8.38 -9.09 0.76
CA LYS A 28 9.66 -8.45 1.06
C LYS A 28 10.50 -8.27 -0.20
N GLU A 29 10.58 -9.29 -1.05
CA GLU A 29 11.34 -9.22 -2.31
C GLU A 29 10.79 -8.12 -3.23
N ILE A 30 9.47 -8.05 -3.37
CA ILE A 30 8.83 -7.03 -4.19
C ILE A 30 9.13 -5.63 -3.63
N ILE A 31 8.99 -5.45 -2.32
CA ILE A 31 9.24 -4.15 -1.68
C ILE A 31 10.73 -3.76 -1.79
N ASP A 32 11.65 -4.74 -1.64
CA ASP A 32 13.07 -4.49 -1.88
C ASP A 32 13.30 -3.91 -3.29
N ASN A 33 12.64 -4.46 -4.30
CA ASN A 33 12.76 -4.00 -5.68
C ASN A 33 12.12 -2.62 -5.88
N ILE A 34 11.05 -2.32 -5.16
CA ILE A 34 10.43 -0.99 -5.18
C ILE A 34 11.44 0.04 -4.65
N PHE A 35 12.06 -0.23 -3.50
CA PHE A 35 13.03 0.69 -2.91
C PHE A 35 14.36 0.73 -3.64
N ALA A 36 14.65 -0.28 -4.47
CA ALA A 36 15.79 -0.25 -5.38
C ALA A 36 15.51 0.54 -6.67
N GLY A 37 14.30 1.07 -6.82
CA GLY A 37 13.89 1.84 -7.99
C GLY A 37 13.60 1.03 -9.23
N LYS A 38 13.45 -0.29 -9.08
CA LYS A 38 13.24 -1.20 -10.23
C LYS A 38 11.77 -1.38 -10.59
N ILE A 39 10.87 -1.14 -9.65
CA ILE A 39 9.43 -1.38 -9.81
C ILE A 39 8.67 -0.14 -9.35
N ARG A 40 7.67 0.25 -10.13
CA ARG A 40 6.79 1.37 -9.77
C ARG A 40 5.82 0.93 -8.68
N CYS A 41 5.62 1.80 -7.70
CA CYS A 41 4.69 1.57 -6.61
C CYS A 41 3.82 2.78 -6.36
N TYR A 42 2.55 2.52 -6.08
CA TYR A 42 1.58 3.53 -5.66
C TYR A 42 1.26 3.33 -4.18
N ILE A 43 1.15 4.43 -3.47
CA ILE A 43 0.70 4.41 -2.07
C ILE A 43 -0.45 5.41 -1.95
N ALA A 44 -1.60 4.94 -1.48
CA ALA A 44 -2.73 5.82 -1.18
C ALA A 44 -2.33 6.79 -0.06
N SER A 45 -2.72 8.04 -0.15
CA SER A 45 -2.39 9.05 0.87
C SER A 45 -2.85 8.63 2.26
N ILE A 46 -3.98 7.91 2.36
CA ILE A 46 -4.47 7.38 3.65
C ILE A 46 -3.49 6.42 4.31
N VAL A 47 -2.73 5.65 3.51
CA VAL A 47 -1.71 4.73 4.04
C VAL A 47 -0.64 5.51 4.79
N LEU A 48 -0.21 6.65 4.26
CA LEU A 48 0.79 7.48 4.92
C LEU A 48 0.25 8.10 6.21
N LEU A 49 -1.02 8.49 6.21
CA LEU A 49 -1.66 9.03 7.41
C LEU A 49 -1.79 7.94 8.48
N GLU A 50 -2.16 6.72 8.10
CA GLU A 50 -2.19 5.58 9.02
C GLU A 50 -0.79 5.26 9.57
N ALA A 51 0.22 5.28 8.70
CA ALA A 51 1.61 5.07 9.10
C ALA A 51 2.06 6.13 10.12
N PHE A 52 1.74 7.39 9.88
CA PHE A 52 2.01 8.47 10.83
C PHE A 52 1.33 8.19 12.17
N HIS A 53 0.06 7.84 12.14
CA HIS A 53 -0.72 7.55 13.36
C HIS A 53 -0.07 6.39 14.16
N LEU A 54 0.34 5.33 13.49
CA LEU A 54 0.98 4.19 14.14
C LEU A 54 2.36 4.56 14.70
N SER A 55 3.09 5.46 14.05
CA SER A 55 4.40 5.91 14.53
C SER A 55 4.32 6.60 15.89
N LEU A 56 3.19 7.20 16.20
CA LEU A 56 2.97 7.87 17.50
C LEU A 56 2.92 6.87 18.65
N LYS A 57 2.70 5.59 18.36
CA LYS A 57 2.56 4.52 19.37
C LYS A 57 3.73 3.52 19.36
N LYS A 58 4.59 3.57 18.34
CA LYS A 58 5.69 2.60 18.18
C LYS A 58 7.04 3.30 18.24
N LYS A 59 7.90 2.85 19.16
CA LYS A 59 9.23 3.44 19.35
C LYS A 59 10.21 3.10 18.21
N ASN A 60 10.02 1.96 17.56
CA ASN A 60 10.93 1.47 16.51
C ASN A 60 10.53 1.94 15.11
N PHE A 61 9.51 2.79 14.99
CA PHE A 61 9.06 3.31 13.70
C PHE A 61 9.07 4.84 13.77
N ILE A 62 10.07 5.45 13.14
CA ILE A 62 10.27 6.91 13.16
C ILE A 62 9.77 7.49 11.85
N PHE A 63 8.63 8.16 11.88
CA PHE A 63 7.94 8.63 10.67
C PHE A 63 8.79 9.56 9.79
N PRO A 64 9.53 10.58 10.29
CA PRO A 64 10.32 11.43 9.41
C PRO A 64 11.38 10.68 8.61
N ILE A 65 11.99 9.64 9.19
CA ILE A 65 13.00 8.82 8.50
C ILE A 65 12.30 7.98 7.42
N PHE A 66 11.19 7.36 7.75
CA PHE A 66 10.37 6.58 6.84
C PHE A 66 9.92 7.44 5.65
N PHE A 67 9.34 8.60 5.92
CA PHE A 67 8.79 9.48 4.88
C PHE A 67 9.88 10.00 3.94
N LYS A 68 11.06 10.28 4.46
CA LYS A 68 12.22 10.67 3.64
C LYS A 68 12.56 9.56 2.64
N LYS A 69 12.59 8.31 3.08
CA LYS A 69 12.86 7.16 2.20
C LYS A 69 11.80 7.01 1.11
N ILE A 70 10.52 7.20 1.46
CA ILE A 70 9.42 7.16 0.50
C ILE A 70 9.63 8.22 -0.60
N ARG A 71 10.07 9.42 -0.24
CA ARG A 71 10.26 10.52 -1.18
C ARG A 71 11.49 10.37 -2.08
N LEU A 72 12.46 9.54 -1.68
CA LEU A 72 13.71 9.36 -2.43
C LEU A 72 13.61 8.30 -3.52
N VAL A 73 12.55 7.51 -3.55
CA VAL A 73 12.38 6.42 -4.50
C VAL A 73 11.18 6.68 -5.41
N ASN A 74 11.00 5.82 -6.41
CA ASN A 74 9.96 5.97 -7.42
C ASN A 74 8.60 5.48 -6.90
N ILE A 75 8.16 6.05 -5.77
CA ILE A 75 6.87 5.78 -5.16
C ILE A 75 5.97 6.98 -5.40
N LEU A 76 4.79 6.72 -5.96
CA LEU A 76 3.80 7.74 -6.25
C LEU A 76 2.74 7.76 -5.15
N ILE A 77 2.60 8.88 -4.47
CA ILE A 77 1.57 9.08 -3.46
C ILE A 77 0.30 9.51 -4.18
N VAL A 78 -0.76 8.71 -4.04
CA VAL A 78 -2.03 8.93 -4.73
C VAL A 78 -3.01 9.63 -3.79
N PRO A 79 -3.42 10.86 -4.10
CA PRO A 79 -4.40 11.55 -3.27
C PRO A 79 -5.78 10.92 -3.41
N LEU A 80 -6.62 11.13 -2.41
CA LEU A 80 -8.04 10.80 -2.48
C LEU A 80 -8.74 11.90 -3.30
N ASP A 81 -8.55 11.83 -4.61
CA ASP A 81 -9.12 12.80 -5.55
C ASP A 81 -10.49 12.31 -6.05
N LYS A 82 -11.06 13.06 -6.99
CA LYS A 82 -12.38 12.76 -7.56
C LYS A 82 -12.43 11.38 -8.21
N ILE A 83 -11.37 10.97 -8.92
CA ILE A 83 -11.33 9.69 -9.63
C ILE A 83 -11.32 8.53 -8.64
N VAL A 84 -10.46 8.60 -7.63
CA VAL A 84 -10.39 7.58 -6.58
C VAL A 84 -11.70 7.54 -5.79
N LEU A 85 -12.26 8.70 -5.46
CA LEU A 85 -13.51 8.79 -4.72
C LEU A 85 -14.67 8.13 -5.48
N GLN A 86 -14.79 8.38 -6.78
CA GLN A 86 -15.82 7.75 -7.61
C GLN A 86 -15.66 6.22 -7.61
N LYS A 87 -14.42 5.73 -7.68
CA LYS A 87 -14.16 4.29 -7.61
C LYS A 87 -14.59 3.73 -6.25
N CYS A 88 -14.37 4.48 -5.17
CA CYS A 88 -14.80 4.06 -3.83
C CYS A 88 -16.30 3.77 -3.76
N PHE A 89 -17.12 4.55 -4.48
CA PHE A 89 -18.58 4.37 -4.49
C PHE A 89 -19.01 3.09 -5.22
N GLU A 90 -18.15 2.53 -6.05
CA GLU A 90 -18.44 1.31 -6.82
C GLU A 90 -17.98 0.03 -6.09
N ILE A 91 -17.27 0.17 -4.98
CA ILE A 91 -16.66 -0.97 -4.27
C ILE A 91 -17.66 -1.58 -3.28
N SER A 92 -17.52 -2.89 -3.08
CA SER A 92 -18.36 -3.69 -2.19
C SER A 92 -18.60 -3.02 -0.83
N PRO A 93 -19.83 -3.06 -0.30
CA PRO A 93 -20.12 -2.49 1.03
C PRO A 93 -19.42 -3.23 2.17
N ASN A 94 -18.85 -4.41 1.92
CA ASN A 94 -18.19 -5.21 2.96
C ASN A 94 -16.81 -4.69 3.37
N LEU A 95 -16.24 -3.76 2.61
CA LEU A 95 -14.95 -3.15 2.95
C LEU A 95 -15.16 -1.95 3.86
N ASP A 96 -14.29 -1.80 4.87
CA ASP A 96 -14.31 -0.58 5.69
C ASP A 96 -13.79 0.61 4.88
N ILE A 97 -13.84 1.80 5.47
CA ILE A 97 -13.50 3.03 4.74
C ILE A 97 -12.04 3.05 4.28
N HIS A 98 -11.10 2.59 5.12
CA HIS A 98 -9.68 2.61 4.78
C HIS A 98 -9.36 1.61 3.68
N ASP A 99 -9.84 0.38 3.81
CA ASP A 99 -9.63 -0.68 2.82
C ASP A 99 -10.28 -0.32 1.49
N ARG A 100 -11.42 0.35 1.53
CA ARG A 100 -12.11 0.84 0.34
C ARG A 100 -11.25 1.84 -0.43
N ILE A 101 -10.63 2.78 0.26
CA ILE A 101 -9.75 3.78 -0.37
C ILE A 101 -8.51 3.10 -0.97
N ILE A 102 -7.92 2.16 -0.25
CA ILE A 102 -6.74 1.43 -0.70
C ILE A 102 -7.06 0.59 -1.94
N ALA A 103 -8.16 -0.16 -1.90
CA ALA A 103 -8.60 -0.96 -3.04
C ALA A 103 -8.90 -0.07 -4.26
N ALA A 104 -9.61 1.05 -4.06
CA ALA A 104 -9.90 1.99 -5.14
C ALA A 104 -8.63 2.55 -5.76
N THR A 105 -7.65 2.90 -4.94
CA THR A 105 -6.35 3.41 -5.40
C THR A 105 -5.65 2.37 -6.29
N ALA A 106 -5.63 1.11 -5.86
CA ALA A 106 -5.02 0.03 -6.64
C ALA A 106 -5.75 -0.17 -7.98
N ILE A 107 -7.07 -0.20 -7.96
CA ILE A 107 -7.88 -0.42 -9.17
C ILE A 107 -7.68 0.72 -10.18
N VAL A 108 -7.77 1.97 -9.73
CA VAL A 108 -7.62 3.14 -10.60
C VAL A 108 -6.25 3.17 -11.28
N ASN A 109 -5.22 2.67 -10.60
CA ASN A 109 -3.86 2.67 -11.10
C ASN A 109 -3.44 1.33 -11.72
N ASN A 110 -4.37 0.42 -11.94
CA ASN A 110 -4.10 -0.91 -12.53
C ASN A 110 -2.94 -1.62 -11.82
N SER A 111 -2.98 -1.62 -10.49
CA SER A 111 -1.90 -2.11 -9.65
C SER A 111 -2.29 -3.36 -8.89
N VAL A 112 -1.30 -4.24 -8.64
CA VAL A 112 -1.46 -5.38 -7.76
C VAL A 112 -1.25 -4.91 -6.33
N LEU A 113 -2.22 -5.15 -5.46
CA LEU A 113 -2.17 -4.72 -4.07
C LEU A 113 -1.40 -5.73 -3.22
N ILE A 114 -0.36 -5.27 -2.56
CA ILE A 114 0.41 -6.10 -1.61
C ILE A 114 -0.30 -6.00 -0.27
N THR A 115 -0.95 -7.08 0.14
CA THR A 115 -1.75 -7.12 1.37
C THR A 115 -1.84 -8.53 1.93
N LYS A 116 -1.92 -8.63 3.25
CA LYS A 116 -2.24 -9.87 3.97
C LYS A 116 -3.71 -9.92 4.37
N ASP A 117 -4.45 -8.84 4.21
CA ASP A 117 -5.84 -8.73 4.66
C ASP A 117 -6.74 -9.71 3.91
N GLU A 118 -7.43 -10.58 4.66
CA GLU A 118 -8.27 -11.63 4.08
C GLU A 118 -9.50 -11.07 3.36
N ILE A 119 -10.04 -9.95 3.84
CA ILE A 119 -11.21 -9.32 3.23
C ILE A 119 -10.82 -8.74 1.86
N LEU A 120 -9.69 -8.06 1.78
CA LEU A 120 -9.15 -7.53 0.53
C LEU A 120 -8.81 -8.65 -0.45
N LYS A 121 -8.22 -9.76 0.03
CA LYS A 121 -7.90 -10.91 -0.81
C LYS A 121 -9.14 -11.55 -1.42
N LYS A 122 -10.25 -11.56 -0.70
CA LYS A 122 -11.52 -12.14 -1.18
C LYS A 122 -12.27 -11.21 -2.12
N TYR A 123 -11.94 -9.93 -2.13
CA TYR A 123 -12.58 -8.98 -3.03
C TYR A 123 -12.00 -9.14 -4.44
N ASN A 124 -12.76 -9.76 -5.34
CA ASN A 124 -12.28 -10.21 -6.65
C ASN A 124 -12.04 -9.08 -7.67
N LYS A 125 -12.37 -7.83 -7.35
CA LYS A 125 -12.18 -6.69 -8.25
C LYS A 125 -10.79 -6.06 -8.12
N VAL A 126 -10.04 -6.43 -7.09
CA VAL A 126 -8.66 -5.99 -6.92
C VAL A 126 -7.75 -7.22 -6.91
N GLU A 127 -6.68 -7.15 -7.70
CA GLU A 127 -5.68 -8.22 -7.70
C GLU A 127 -4.75 -8.01 -6.51
N THR A 128 -4.49 -9.08 -5.76
CA THR A 128 -3.66 -9.02 -4.55
C THR A 128 -2.52 -10.02 -4.62
N ILE A 129 -1.47 -9.75 -3.85
CA ILE A 129 -0.33 -10.64 -3.71
C ILE A 129 0.19 -10.59 -2.27
N TRP A 130 0.68 -11.76 -1.83
CA TRP A 130 1.31 -11.89 -0.52
C TRP A 130 2.41 -12.95 -0.50
#